data_2264e34baeb791f27b6a010927de7601
#
_entry.id   2264e34baeb791f27b6a010927de7601
#
_cell.length_a   1.000
_cell.length_b   1.000
_cell.length_c   1.000
_cell.angle_alpha   90.00
_cell.angle_beta   90.00
_cell.angle_gamma   90.00
#
_symmetry.space_group_name_H-M   'P 1'
#
loop_
_entity.id
_entity.type
_entity.pdbx_description
1 polymer ?
#
loop_
_entity_poly.entity_id
_entity_poly.type
_entity_poly.pdbx_seq_one_letter_code
_entity_poly.pdbx_strand_id
1 'polypeptide(L)'
;MSIRTERIGNILVEKISKIIASEIKDENITFVTITHVKVSNDLSYAKVYFTTLHEENKETLENALNKASGFIRSELCKRVTHLRKMPELTFTYDTSVSYGMKIENIIEKINEDDK
;
A
#
# COMPACT_ATOMS: atom_id res chain seq x y z
N MET A 1 -5.46 -15.81 7.17
CA MET A 1 -4.54 -14.81 7.74
C MET A 1 -4.76 -14.70 9.23
N SER A 2 -3.72 -14.62 10.02
CA SER A 2 -3.86 -14.54 11.46
C SER A 2 -4.16 -13.12 11.92
N ILE A 3 -4.76 -13.00 13.10
CA ILE A 3 -5.04 -11.70 13.71
C ILE A 3 -3.75 -10.92 13.89
N ARG A 4 -2.67 -11.63 14.23
CA ARG A 4 -1.36 -11.02 14.43
C ARG A 4 -0.85 -10.35 13.15
N THR A 5 -0.94 -11.04 12.01
CA THR A 5 -0.48 -10.45 10.74
C THR A 5 -1.36 -9.29 10.30
N GLU A 6 -2.65 -9.33 10.61
CA GLU A 6 -3.54 -8.21 10.32
C GLU A 6 -3.15 -6.98 11.14
N ARG A 7 -2.86 -7.17 12.42
CA ARG A 7 -2.46 -6.05 13.28
C ARG A 7 -1.15 -5.44 12.82
N ILE A 8 -0.19 -6.27 12.48
CA ILE A 8 1.10 -5.81 11.95
C ILE A 8 0.87 -5.05 10.64
N GLY A 9 0.05 -5.61 9.75
CA GLY A 9 -0.29 -4.94 8.50
C GLY A 9 -0.88 -3.56 8.72
N ASN A 10 -1.81 -3.43 9.66
CA ASN A 10 -2.44 -2.14 9.96
C ASN A 10 -1.45 -1.13 10.51
N ILE A 11 -0.54 -1.58 11.36
CA ILE A 11 0.53 -0.73 11.89
C ILE A 11 1.42 -0.25 10.73
N LEU A 12 1.76 -1.16 9.82
CA LEU A 12 2.61 -0.82 8.69
C LEU A 12 1.92 0.15 7.74
N VAL A 13 0.61 0.03 7.52
CA VAL A 13 -0.14 1.01 6.71
C VAL A 13 0.08 2.40 7.26
N GLU A 14 -0.12 2.57 8.55
CA GLU A 14 0.02 3.87 9.20
C GLU A 14 1.44 4.40 9.12
N LYS A 15 2.42 3.57 9.48
CA LYS A 15 3.81 4.01 9.53
C LYS A 15 4.38 4.27 8.14
N ILE A 16 4.08 3.41 7.18
CA ILE A 16 4.54 3.61 5.80
C ILE A 16 3.95 4.89 5.22
N SER A 17 2.66 5.12 5.47
CA SER A 17 2.00 6.35 5.00
C SER A 17 2.70 7.60 5.53
N LYS A 18 3.05 7.59 6.81
CA LYS A 18 3.76 8.72 7.43
C LYS A 18 5.15 8.90 6.86
N ILE A 19 5.87 7.79 6.61
CA ILE A 19 7.22 7.86 6.05
C ILE A 19 7.17 8.45 4.64
N ILE A 20 6.23 7.99 3.82
CA ILE A 20 6.09 8.50 2.45
C ILE A 20 5.77 9.99 2.49
N ALA A 21 4.86 10.39 3.36
CA ALA A 21 4.44 11.79 3.42
C ALA A 21 5.55 12.72 3.93
N SER A 22 6.39 12.26 4.87
CA SER A 22 7.35 13.13 5.53
C SER A 22 8.78 12.99 5.04
N GLU A 23 9.18 11.80 4.60
CA GLU A 23 10.58 11.52 4.29
C GLU A 23 10.88 11.37 2.80
N ILE A 24 9.89 11.06 2.00
CA ILE A 24 10.10 10.85 0.57
C ILE A 24 9.68 12.11 -0.19
N LYS A 25 10.65 12.71 -0.87
CA LYS A 25 10.41 13.94 -1.62
C LYS A 25 10.69 13.74 -3.10
N ASP A 26 10.16 12.65 -3.63
CA ASP A 26 10.29 12.32 -5.04
C ASP A 26 9.05 12.81 -5.76
N GLU A 27 9.24 13.59 -6.82
CA GLU A 27 8.12 14.10 -7.62
C GLU A 27 7.26 12.97 -8.19
N ASN A 28 7.86 11.81 -8.42
CA ASN A 28 7.13 10.64 -8.92
C ASN A 28 6.26 10.00 -7.86
N ILE A 29 6.47 10.36 -6.59
CA ILE A 29 5.69 9.79 -5.48
C ILE A 29 4.81 10.87 -4.89
N THR A 30 3.74 11.20 -5.62
CA THR A 30 2.76 12.20 -5.19
C THR A 30 1.37 11.58 -5.16
N PHE A 31 0.56 12.06 -4.22
CA PHE A 31 -0.83 11.63 -4.09
C PHE A 31 -0.97 10.12 -3.91
N VAL A 32 -0.01 9.52 -3.19
CA VAL A 32 -0.03 8.08 -2.88
C VAL A 32 -0.82 7.85 -1.61
N THR A 33 -1.73 6.89 -1.67
CA THR A 33 -2.45 6.42 -0.49
C THR A 33 -2.18 4.94 -0.33
N ILE A 34 -1.68 4.55 0.84
CA ILE A 34 -1.48 3.14 1.15
C ILE A 34 -2.83 2.59 1.60
N THR A 35 -3.34 1.61 0.86
CA THR A 35 -4.67 1.06 1.12
C THR A 35 -4.62 -0.15 2.01
N HIS A 36 -3.57 -0.96 1.89
CA HIS A 36 -3.53 -2.23 2.60
C HIS A 36 -2.11 -2.76 2.60
N VAL A 37 -1.76 -3.49 3.65
CA VAL A 37 -0.48 -4.21 3.73
C VAL A 37 -0.78 -5.65 4.12
N LYS A 38 -0.38 -6.57 3.29
CA LYS A 38 -0.56 -7.99 3.53
C LYS A 38 0.79 -8.60 3.92
N VAL A 39 0.88 -9.08 5.14
CA VAL A 39 2.12 -9.63 5.69
C VAL A 39 2.07 -11.16 5.63
N SER A 40 3.17 -11.78 5.21
CA SER A 40 3.25 -13.24 5.21
C SER A 40 3.28 -13.77 6.64
N ASN A 41 2.85 -15.02 6.82
CA ASN A 41 2.74 -15.62 8.15
C ASN A 41 4.08 -15.67 8.89
N ASP A 42 5.16 -15.85 8.15
CA ASP A 42 6.50 -15.91 8.73
C ASP A 42 7.16 -14.54 8.86
N LEU A 43 6.44 -13.47 8.52
CA LEU A 43 6.90 -12.09 8.57
C LEU A 43 8.10 -11.81 7.66
N SER A 44 8.30 -12.64 6.62
CA SER A 44 9.39 -12.44 5.67
C SER A 44 9.09 -11.37 4.64
N TYR A 45 7.84 -11.27 4.23
CA TYR A 45 7.42 -10.39 3.15
C TYR A 45 6.17 -9.62 3.52
N ALA A 46 6.09 -8.40 3.04
CA ALA A 46 4.90 -7.58 3.15
C ALA A 46 4.59 -6.99 1.79
N LYS A 47 3.40 -7.24 1.31
CA LYS A 47 2.93 -6.67 0.06
C LYS A 47 2.14 -5.42 0.40
N VAL A 48 2.65 -4.28 -0.05
CA VAL A 48 2.08 -2.98 0.26
C VAL A 48 1.25 -2.52 -0.94
N TYR A 49 -0.05 -2.40 -0.73
CA TYR A 49 -0.96 -1.96 -1.77
C TYR A 49 -1.16 -0.45 -1.67
N PHE A 50 -1.12 0.21 -2.81
CA PHE A 50 -1.29 1.65 -2.86
C PHE A 50 -2.23 2.05 -3.98
N THR A 51 -2.78 3.24 -3.87
CA THR A 51 -3.54 3.84 -4.95
C THR A 51 -3.06 5.27 -5.14
N THR A 52 -3.45 5.88 -6.26
CA THR A 52 -3.07 7.25 -6.58
C THR A 52 -4.23 7.92 -7.31
N LEU A 53 -4.28 9.25 -7.21
CA LEU A 53 -5.24 10.04 -7.95
C LEU A 53 -4.94 10.05 -9.44
N HIS A 54 -3.70 9.76 -9.81
CA HIS A 54 -3.25 9.79 -11.21
C HIS A 54 -2.92 8.38 -11.67
N GLU A 55 -3.96 7.61 -12.04
CA GLU A 55 -3.81 6.21 -12.48
C GLU A 55 -2.86 6.05 -13.65
N GLU A 56 -2.77 7.04 -14.53
CA GLU A 56 -1.89 7.01 -15.68
C GLU A 56 -0.43 6.87 -15.27
N ASN A 57 -0.09 7.26 -14.05
CA ASN A 57 1.28 7.21 -13.54
C ASN A 57 1.54 6.00 -12.63
N LYS A 58 0.60 5.07 -12.55
CA LYS A 58 0.69 3.98 -11.58
C LYS A 58 1.95 3.13 -11.73
N GLU A 59 2.38 2.86 -12.94
CA GLU A 59 3.58 2.05 -13.17
C GLU A 59 4.85 2.79 -12.76
N THR A 60 4.93 4.06 -13.13
CA THR A 60 6.06 4.91 -12.73
C THR A 60 6.12 5.01 -11.21
N LEU A 61 4.97 5.19 -10.59
CA LEU A 61 4.85 5.29 -9.14
C LEU A 61 5.23 3.99 -8.46
N GLU A 62 4.75 2.87 -8.99
CA GLU A 62 5.09 1.56 -8.44
C GLU A 62 6.59 1.31 -8.48
N ASN A 63 7.22 1.63 -9.61
CA ASN A 63 8.67 1.50 -9.74
C ASN A 63 9.41 2.40 -8.77
N ALA A 64 8.97 3.64 -8.61
CA ALA A 64 9.60 4.58 -7.70
C ALA A 64 9.48 4.12 -6.24
N LEU A 65 8.31 3.62 -5.86
CA LEU A 65 8.10 3.11 -4.51
C LEU A 65 8.96 1.88 -4.24
N ASN A 66 9.06 0.97 -5.21
CA ASN A 66 9.88 -0.22 -5.04
C ASN A 66 11.36 0.12 -4.96
N LYS A 67 11.82 1.15 -5.67
CA LYS A 67 13.18 1.63 -5.53
C LYS A 67 13.43 2.21 -4.14
N ALA A 68 12.43 2.81 -3.54
CA ALA A 68 12.52 3.40 -2.21
C ALA A 68 12.24 2.39 -1.10
N SER A 69 11.92 1.14 -1.44
CA SER A 69 11.48 0.16 -0.44
C SER A 69 12.53 -0.09 0.64
N GLY A 70 13.81 -0.12 0.28
CA GLY A 70 14.88 -0.30 1.26
C GLY A 70 14.96 0.84 2.24
N PHE A 71 14.83 2.07 1.75
CA PHE A 71 14.80 3.25 2.61
C PHE A 71 13.58 3.21 3.54
N ILE A 72 12.41 2.90 2.98
CA ILE A 72 11.18 2.85 3.78
C ILE A 72 11.30 1.76 4.85
N ARG A 73 11.84 0.61 4.50
CA ARG A 73 12.05 -0.48 5.44
C ARG A 73 13.00 -0.05 6.56
N SER A 74 14.07 0.64 6.21
CA SER A 74 15.03 1.14 7.19
C SER A 74 14.36 2.11 8.16
N GLU A 75 13.52 3.02 7.66
CA GLU A 75 12.79 3.96 8.51
C GLU A 75 11.78 3.23 9.40
N LEU A 76 11.15 2.18 8.87
CA LEU A 76 10.24 1.35 9.67
C LEU A 76 10.97 0.70 10.84
N CYS A 77 12.18 0.21 10.61
CA CYS A 77 12.95 -0.40 11.68
C CYS A 77 13.24 0.57 12.83
N LYS A 78 13.35 1.85 12.51
CA LYS A 78 13.56 2.87 13.53
C LYS A 78 12.28 3.19 14.31
N ARG A 79 11.14 3.08 13.65
CA ARG A 79 9.84 3.51 14.21
C ARG A 79 9.06 2.36 14.85
N VAL A 80 9.29 1.15 14.39
CA VAL A 80 8.59 -0.04 14.87
C VAL A 80 9.63 -0.98 15.47
N THR A 81 9.80 -0.90 16.78
CA THR A 81 10.89 -1.62 17.46
C THR A 81 10.46 -2.93 18.08
N HIS A 82 9.16 -3.20 18.16
CA HIS A 82 8.66 -4.41 18.80
C HIS A 82 8.58 -5.63 17.90
N LEU A 83 8.89 -5.48 16.62
CA LEU A 83 8.94 -6.62 15.70
C LEU A 83 10.33 -7.22 15.68
N ARG A 84 10.39 -8.55 15.76
CA ARG A 84 11.66 -9.25 15.70
C ARG A 84 12.32 -9.12 14.34
N LYS A 85 11.50 -9.07 13.31
CA LYS A 85 11.95 -9.06 11.93
C LYS A 85 11.06 -8.11 11.14
N MET A 86 11.69 -7.19 10.42
CA MET A 86 10.96 -6.31 9.54
C MET A 86 10.83 -7.00 8.17
N PRO A 87 9.63 -7.20 7.65
CA PRO A 87 9.47 -7.87 6.35
C PRO A 87 10.02 -7.04 5.21
N GLU A 88 10.38 -7.71 4.13
CA GLU A 88 10.72 -7.02 2.89
C GLU A 88 9.45 -6.45 2.28
N LEU A 89 9.55 -5.23 1.79
CA LEU A 89 8.40 -4.52 1.24
C LEU A 89 8.38 -4.60 -0.27
N THR A 90 7.24 -4.93 -0.83
CA THR A 90 6.98 -4.86 -2.27
C THR A 90 5.74 -4.01 -2.46
N PHE A 91 5.86 -2.97 -3.26
CA PHE A 91 4.74 -2.06 -3.52
C PHE A 91 4.03 -2.49 -4.78
N THR A 92 2.71 -2.60 -4.69
CA THR A 92 1.86 -3.04 -5.79
C THR A 92 0.64 -2.13 -5.86
N TYR A 93 0.31 -1.69 -7.06
CA TYR A 93 -0.90 -0.89 -7.26
C TYR A 93 -2.12 -1.72 -6.86
N ASP A 94 -3.00 -1.11 -6.07
CA ASP A 94 -4.20 -1.80 -5.58
C ASP A 94 -5.29 -1.75 -6.64
N THR A 95 -5.36 -2.79 -7.45
CA THR A 95 -6.38 -2.88 -8.50
C THR A 95 -7.77 -3.06 -7.91
N SER A 96 -7.88 -3.56 -6.69
CA SER A 96 -9.19 -3.77 -6.08
C SER A 96 -9.90 -2.45 -5.79
N VAL A 97 -9.15 -1.41 -5.42
CA VAL A 97 -9.74 -0.08 -5.21
C VAL A 97 -10.28 0.47 -6.51
N SER A 98 -9.44 0.47 -7.55
CA SER A 98 -9.85 0.94 -8.87
C SER A 98 -10.98 0.10 -9.43
N TYR A 99 -10.86 -1.22 -9.30
CA TYR A 99 -11.88 -2.15 -9.75
C TYR A 99 -13.18 -1.95 -8.97
N GLY A 100 -13.08 -1.74 -7.67
CA GLY A 100 -14.24 -1.46 -6.83
C GLY A 100 -14.97 -0.21 -7.27
N MET A 101 -14.25 0.85 -7.60
CA MET A 101 -14.85 2.07 -8.11
C MET A 101 -15.57 1.83 -9.43
N LYS A 102 -14.95 1.07 -10.31
CA LYS A 102 -15.59 0.71 -11.58
C LYS A 102 -16.82 -0.14 -11.35
N ILE A 103 -16.76 -1.08 -10.43
CA ILE A 103 -17.90 -1.92 -10.08
C ILE A 103 -19.02 -1.09 -9.50
N GLU A 104 -18.72 -0.14 -8.64
CA GLU A 104 -19.73 0.76 -8.10
C GLU A 104 -20.44 1.52 -9.21
N ASN A 105 -19.68 2.04 -10.15
CA ASN A 105 -20.27 2.74 -11.31
C ASN A 105 -21.12 1.80 -12.14
N ILE A 106 -20.64 0.59 -12.37
CA ILE A 106 -21.40 -0.42 -13.13
C ILE A 106 -22.63 -0.84 -12.36
N ILE A 107 -22.51 -1.04 -11.07
CA ILE A 107 -23.63 -1.43 -10.21
C ILE A 107 -24.69 -0.33 -10.20
N GLU A 108 -24.29 0.91 -10.14
CA GLU A 108 -25.22 2.02 -10.22
C GLU A 108 -25.99 1.98 -11.52
N LYS A 109 -25.29 1.78 -12.63
CA LYS A 109 -25.93 1.66 -13.93
C LYS A 109 -26.85 0.44 -14.00
N ILE A 110 -26.38 -0.67 -13.48
CA ILE A 110 -27.17 -1.91 -13.47
C ILE A 110 -28.36 -1.78 -12.54
N ASN A 111 -28.19 -1.12 -11.40
CA ASN A 111 -29.29 -0.84 -10.50
C ASN A 111 -30.35 0.02 -11.15
N GLU A 112 -29.91 0.95 -11.98
CA GLU A 112 -30.82 1.77 -12.74
C GLU A 112 -31.50 0.97 -13.85
N ASP A 113 -30.78 -0.01 -14.40
CA ASP A 113 -31.26 -0.79 -15.53
C ASP A 113 -32.01 -2.05 -15.10
N ASP A 114 -31.41 -2.88 -14.26
CA ASP A 114 -31.98 -4.18 -13.96
C ASP A 114 -31.60 -4.68 -12.57
N LYS A 115 -30.72 -4.01 -11.90
CA LYS A 115 -30.26 -4.51 -10.66
C LYS A 115 -31.00 -3.95 -9.47
#